data_4e2aa0f2e99cbaef1821ae9a30d1c92e
#
_entry.id   4e2aa0f2e99cbaef1821ae9a30d1c92e
#
_cell.length_a   1.000
_cell.length_b   1.000
_cell.length_c   1.000
_cell.angle_alpha   90.00
_cell.angle_beta   90.00
_cell.angle_gamma   90.00
#
_symmetry.space_group_name_H-M   'P 1'
#
loop_
_entity.id
_entity.type
_entity.pdbx_description
1 polymer ?
#
loop_
_entity_poly.entity_id
_entity_poly.type
_entity_poly.pdbx_seq_one_letter_code
_entity_poly.pdbx_strand_id
1 'polypeptide(L)'
;RQRQMCIRDRAKEMIYGARNIKAEEAYRIGLVNNVYPAEELMPAAKKLASTIARNAPIAVRNCKRAINEGIQVDMDQAIVIEEKLFGSCFETCDQKEGMNAFLEKRKVDAFLNK
;
A
#
# COMPACT_ATOMS: atom_id res chain seq x y z
N ARG A 1 7.42 0.84 -16.47
CA ARG A 1 8.68 1.53 -16.82
C ARG A 1 8.47 3.00 -17.20
N GLN A 2 7.57 3.32 -18.14
CA GLN A 2 7.33 4.71 -18.57
C GLN A 2 6.90 5.65 -17.42
N ARG A 3 6.03 5.20 -16.54
CA ARG A 3 5.57 5.97 -15.37
C ARG A 3 6.70 6.28 -14.39
N GLN A 4 7.62 5.34 -14.16
CA GLN A 4 8.79 5.53 -13.30
C GLN A 4 9.81 6.50 -13.90
N MET A 5 9.96 6.53 -15.22
CA MET A 5 10.81 7.51 -15.91
C MET A 5 10.27 8.93 -15.74
N CYS A 6 8.96 9.16 -15.95
CA CYS A 6 8.34 10.47 -15.75
C CYS A 6 8.43 10.97 -14.30
N ILE A 7 8.30 10.09 -13.30
CA ILE A 7 8.47 10.45 -11.89
C ILE A 7 9.92 10.85 -11.61
N ARG A 8 10.89 10.11 -12.14
CA ARG A 8 12.32 10.42 -11.98
C ARG A 8 12.70 11.76 -12.59
N ASP A 9 12.21 12.08 -13.78
CA ASP A 9 12.51 13.34 -14.47
C ASP A 9 11.91 14.53 -13.72
N ARG A 10 10.69 14.40 -13.21
CA ARG A 10 10.07 15.42 -12.36
C ARG A 10 10.78 15.59 -11.02
N ALA A 11 11.23 14.50 -10.40
CA ALA A 11 12.03 14.58 -9.19
C ALA A 11 13.33 15.35 -9.44
N LYS A 12 14.03 15.10 -10.56
CA LYS A 12 15.22 15.85 -10.96
C LYS A 12 14.92 17.34 -11.18
N GLU A 13 13.85 17.65 -11.92
CA GLU A 13 13.43 19.04 -12.14
C GLU A 13 13.18 19.78 -10.83
N MET A 14 12.48 19.15 -9.90
CA MET A 14 12.18 19.73 -8.59
C MET A 14 13.43 19.91 -7.73
N ILE A 15 14.28 18.87 -7.66
CA ILE A 15 15.48 18.87 -6.83
C ILE A 15 16.55 19.82 -7.39
N TYR A 16 16.83 19.73 -8.69
CA TYR A 16 17.87 20.55 -9.31
C TYR A 16 17.45 22.01 -9.44
N GLY A 17 16.17 22.25 -9.67
CA GLY A 17 15.59 23.59 -9.75
C GLY A 17 15.28 24.23 -8.39
N ALA A 18 15.47 23.49 -7.27
CA ALA A 18 15.07 23.90 -5.91
C ALA A 18 13.64 24.47 -5.85
N ARG A 19 12.74 23.90 -6.64
CA ARG A 19 11.38 24.41 -6.83
C ARG A 19 10.42 23.84 -5.81
N ASN A 20 9.68 24.72 -5.14
CA ASN A 20 8.54 24.32 -4.31
C ASN A 20 7.31 24.13 -5.19
N ILE A 21 6.56 23.06 -4.98
CA ILE A 21 5.27 22.80 -5.62
C ILE A 21 4.13 22.89 -4.59
N LYS A 22 2.96 23.31 -5.07
CA LYS A 22 1.75 23.35 -4.25
C LYS A 22 1.15 21.96 -4.11
N ALA A 23 0.32 21.77 -3.08
CA ALA A 23 -0.32 20.48 -2.79
C ALA A 23 -1.17 19.96 -3.96
N GLU A 24 -1.91 20.84 -4.64
CA GLU A 24 -2.72 20.50 -5.81
C GLU A 24 -1.86 19.98 -6.97
N GLU A 25 -0.69 20.60 -7.20
CA GLU A 25 0.25 20.13 -8.21
C GLU A 25 0.86 18.78 -7.83
N ALA A 26 1.21 18.58 -6.55
CA ALA A 26 1.69 17.31 -6.04
C ALA A 26 0.67 16.18 -6.24
N TYR A 27 -0.63 16.47 -6.03
CA TYR A 27 -1.72 15.54 -6.32
C TYR A 27 -1.85 15.26 -7.82
N ARG A 28 -1.86 16.31 -8.64
CA ARG A 28 -1.99 16.18 -10.09
C ARG A 28 -0.90 15.33 -10.74
N ILE A 29 0.33 15.41 -10.22
CA ILE A 29 1.47 14.62 -10.73
C ILE A 29 1.60 13.25 -10.07
N GLY A 30 0.75 12.93 -9.10
CA GLY A 30 0.76 11.63 -8.39
C GLY A 30 1.89 11.50 -7.36
N LEU A 31 2.43 12.63 -6.87
CA LEU A 31 3.42 12.62 -5.79
C LEU A 31 2.78 12.31 -4.44
N VAL A 32 1.54 12.77 -4.25
CA VAL A 32 0.71 12.44 -3.08
C VAL A 32 -0.60 11.81 -3.53
N ASN A 33 -1.18 10.95 -2.69
CA ASN A 33 -2.42 10.23 -3.01
C ASN A 33 -3.66 11.10 -2.83
N ASN A 34 -3.63 12.02 -1.87
CA ASN A 34 -4.74 12.92 -1.56
C ASN A 34 -4.22 14.24 -0.97
N VAL A 35 -5.05 15.26 -1.03
CA VAL A 35 -4.85 16.56 -0.40
C VAL A 35 -6.08 16.86 0.45
N TYR A 36 -5.85 17.34 1.66
CA TYR A 36 -6.90 17.69 2.62
C TYR A 36 -6.66 19.07 3.19
N PRO A 37 -7.69 19.82 3.59
CA PRO A 37 -7.55 20.96 4.49
C PRO A 37 -6.82 20.56 5.76
N ALA A 38 -6.12 21.50 6.38
CA ALA A 38 -5.27 21.22 7.56
C ALA A 38 -6.05 20.55 8.72
N GLU A 39 -7.27 20.99 8.96
CA GLU A 39 -8.18 20.45 9.96
C GLU A 39 -8.68 19.04 9.67
N GLU A 40 -8.77 18.65 8.40
CA GLU A 40 -9.26 17.33 7.97
C GLU A 40 -8.15 16.30 7.82
N LEU A 41 -6.89 16.72 7.70
CA LEU A 41 -5.75 15.85 7.43
C LEU A 41 -5.62 14.73 8.47
N MET A 42 -5.59 15.09 9.75
CA MET A 42 -5.44 14.09 10.81
C MET A 42 -6.65 13.15 10.96
N PRO A 43 -7.90 13.62 10.88
CA PRO A 43 -9.06 12.75 10.82
C PRO A 43 -9.01 11.76 9.64
N ALA A 44 -8.66 12.22 8.43
CA ALA A 44 -8.54 11.39 7.24
C ALA A 44 -7.43 10.34 7.37
N ALA A 45 -6.25 10.75 7.88
CA ALA A 45 -5.13 9.84 8.12
C ALA A 45 -5.48 8.76 9.15
N LYS A 46 -6.11 9.13 10.26
CA LYS A 46 -6.58 8.17 11.28
C LYS A 46 -7.63 7.20 10.73
N LYS A 47 -8.54 7.69 9.89
CA LYS A 47 -9.55 6.85 9.23
C LYS A 47 -8.88 5.80 8.32
N LEU A 48 -7.91 6.21 7.51
CA LEU A 48 -7.16 5.30 6.65
C LEU A 48 -6.37 4.28 7.48
N ALA A 49 -5.65 4.74 8.51
CA ALA A 49 -4.90 3.87 9.42
C ALA A 49 -5.79 2.83 10.11
N SER A 50 -6.98 3.26 10.60
CA SER A 50 -7.97 2.35 11.18
C SER A 50 -8.51 1.33 10.17
N THR A 51 -8.65 1.71 8.91
CA THR A 51 -9.07 0.81 7.83
C THR A 51 -8.00 -0.25 7.59
N ILE A 52 -6.73 0.14 7.53
CA ILE A 52 -5.60 -0.79 7.39
C ILE A 52 -5.48 -1.71 8.60
N ALA A 53 -5.60 -1.18 9.82
CA ALA A 53 -5.47 -1.92 11.06
C ALA A 53 -6.56 -3.01 11.26
N ARG A 54 -7.67 -2.91 10.56
CA ARG A 54 -8.73 -3.93 10.58
C ARG A 54 -8.48 -5.12 9.66
N ASN A 55 -7.47 -5.05 8.79
CA ASN A 55 -7.11 -6.16 7.91
C ASN A 55 -6.14 -7.12 8.62
N ALA A 56 -6.04 -8.36 8.12
CA ALA A 56 -5.12 -9.37 8.63
C ALA A 56 -3.67 -8.85 8.64
N PRO A 57 -3.01 -8.71 9.81
CA PRO A 57 -1.74 -7.99 9.91
C PRO A 57 -0.60 -8.66 9.14
N ILE A 58 -0.58 -10.00 9.07
CA ILE A 58 0.43 -10.75 8.30
C ILE A 58 0.25 -10.47 6.82
N ALA A 59 -0.98 -10.49 6.31
CA ALA A 59 -1.26 -10.20 4.91
C ALA A 59 -0.85 -8.77 4.54
N VAL A 60 -1.16 -7.77 5.37
CA VAL A 60 -0.73 -6.37 5.15
C VAL A 60 0.79 -6.25 5.10
N ARG A 61 1.51 -6.93 6.01
CA ARG A 61 2.99 -6.95 6.00
C ARG A 61 3.54 -7.61 4.74
N ASN A 62 2.96 -8.74 4.33
CA ASN A 62 3.38 -9.46 3.14
C ASN A 62 3.12 -8.65 1.87
N CYS A 63 1.98 -7.98 1.75
CA CYS A 63 1.71 -7.06 0.64
C CYS A 63 2.75 -5.93 0.58
N LYS A 64 3.07 -5.31 1.73
CA LYS A 64 4.11 -4.27 1.79
C LYS A 64 5.47 -4.79 1.33
N ARG A 65 5.85 -6.01 1.75
CA ARG A 65 7.10 -6.64 1.33
C ARG A 65 7.10 -6.94 -0.16
N ALA A 66 6.03 -7.55 -0.68
CA ALA A 66 5.90 -7.87 -2.11
C ALA A 66 6.07 -6.62 -2.98
N ILE A 67 5.43 -5.51 -2.60
CA ILE A 67 5.55 -4.24 -3.32
C ILE A 67 6.97 -3.69 -3.24
N ASN A 68 7.56 -3.61 -2.03
CA ASN A 68 8.86 -2.98 -1.85
C ASN A 68 10.01 -3.81 -2.45
N GLU A 69 9.99 -5.13 -2.29
CA GLU A 69 10.99 -6.02 -2.84
C GLU A 69 10.83 -6.19 -4.36
N GLY A 70 9.58 -6.30 -4.84
CA GLY A 70 9.27 -6.46 -6.26
C GLY A 70 9.64 -5.26 -7.13
N ILE A 71 9.61 -4.03 -6.58
CA ILE A 71 10.04 -2.83 -7.32
C ILE A 71 11.56 -2.84 -7.60
N GLN A 72 12.36 -3.54 -6.79
CA GLN A 72 13.82 -3.56 -6.88
C GLN A 72 14.37 -4.58 -7.88
N VAL A 73 13.52 -5.48 -8.39
CA VAL A 73 13.91 -6.60 -9.25
C VAL A 73 13.18 -6.56 -10.61
N ASP A 74 13.51 -7.47 -11.50
CA ASP A 74 12.74 -7.66 -12.75
C ASP A 74 11.36 -8.26 -12.47
N MET A 75 10.50 -8.27 -13.50
CA MET A 75 9.12 -8.70 -13.37
C MET A 75 9.01 -10.19 -12.98
N ASP A 76 9.85 -11.04 -13.54
CA ASP A 76 9.78 -12.49 -13.29
C ASP A 76 10.14 -12.80 -11.83
N GLN A 77 11.19 -12.14 -11.31
CA GLN A 77 11.57 -12.22 -9.90
C GLN A 77 10.51 -11.61 -8.99
N ALA A 78 9.89 -10.50 -9.38
CA ALA A 78 8.80 -9.86 -8.62
C ALA A 78 7.61 -10.80 -8.45
N ILE A 79 7.22 -11.53 -9.50
CA ILE A 79 6.14 -12.53 -9.44
C ILE A 79 6.50 -13.65 -8.46
N VAL A 80 7.72 -14.16 -8.49
CA VAL A 80 8.17 -15.21 -7.54
C VAL A 80 8.12 -14.73 -6.08
N ILE A 81 8.48 -13.46 -5.83
CA ILE A 81 8.39 -12.85 -4.49
C ILE A 81 6.92 -12.77 -4.06
N GLU A 82 6.04 -12.30 -4.95
CA GLU A 82 4.61 -12.19 -4.69
C GLU A 82 3.99 -13.56 -4.40
N GLU A 83 4.24 -14.57 -5.22
CA GLU A 83 3.75 -15.94 -5.04
C GLU A 83 4.14 -16.52 -3.68
N LYS A 84 5.40 -16.36 -3.26
CA LYS A 84 5.87 -16.84 -1.96
C LYS A 84 5.16 -16.15 -0.80
N LEU A 85 5.06 -14.82 -0.85
CA LEU A 85 4.44 -14.03 0.21
C LEU A 85 2.92 -14.24 0.25
N PHE A 86 2.28 -14.39 -0.91
CA PHE A 86 0.87 -14.73 -1.01
C PHE A 86 0.61 -16.14 -0.47
N GLY A 87 1.40 -17.13 -0.91
CA GLY A 87 1.30 -18.52 -0.45
C GLY A 87 1.43 -18.62 1.07
N SER A 88 2.37 -17.90 1.68
CA SER A 88 2.55 -17.90 3.14
C SER A 88 1.34 -17.36 3.92
N CYS A 89 0.47 -16.54 3.29
CA CYS A 89 -0.75 -16.10 3.94
C CYS A 89 -1.73 -17.26 4.19
N PHE A 90 -1.74 -18.31 3.34
CA PHE A 90 -2.63 -19.46 3.49
C PHE A 90 -2.28 -20.36 4.68
N GLU A 91 -1.08 -20.22 5.23
CA GLU A 91 -0.67 -20.92 6.44
C GLU A 91 -1.24 -20.28 7.72
N THR A 92 -1.76 -19.05 7.61
CA THR A 92 -2.23 -18.26 8.76
C THR A 92 -3.65 -18.63 9.20
N CYS A 93 -3.92 -18.49 10.50
CA CYS A 93 -5.27 -18.61 11.03
C CYS A 93 -6.18 -17.47 10.52
N ASP A 94 -5.61 -16.29 10.31
CA ASP A 94 -6.33 -15.11 9.85
C ASP A 94 -6.90 -15.30 8.44
N GLN A 95 -6.16 -15.99 7.55
CA GLN A 95 -6.65 -16.33 6.22
C GLN A 95 -7.85 -17.27 6.28
N LYS A 96 -7.78 -18.32 7.09
CA LYS A 96 -8.87 -19.29 7.27
C LYS A 96 -10.12 -18.60 7.82
N GLU A 97 -9.95 -17.74 8.83
CA GLU A 97 -11.03 -16.96 9.40
C GLU A 97 -11.64 -15.99 8.37
N GLY A 98 -10.80 -15.29 7.60
CA GLY A 98 -11.27 -14.39 6.54
C GLY A 98 -12.08 -15.11 5.46
N MET A 99 -11.63 -16.29 5.03
CA MET A 99 -12.35 -17.12 4.05
C MET A 99 -13.67 -17.64 4.59
N ASN A 100 -13.68 -18.14 5.83
CA ASN A 100 -14.90 -18.62 6.48
C ASN A 100 -15.92 -17.49 6.62
N ALA A 101 -15.47 -16.34 7.11
CA ALA A 101 -16.33 -15.17 7.26
C ALA A 101 -16.93 -14.71 5.91
N PHE A 102 -16.15 -14.77 4.84
CA PHE A 102 -16.64 -14.46 3.49
C PHE A 102 -17.72 -15.43 3.03
N LEU A 103 -17.49 -16.75 3.20
CA LEU A 103 -18.47 -17.80 2.82
C LEU A 103 -19.75 -17.69 3.63
N GLU A 104 -19.64 -17.40 4.92
CA GLU A 104 -20.75 -17.24 5.85
C GLU A 104 -21.42 -15.85 5.80
N LYS A 105 -20.91 -14.95 4.94
CA LYS A 105 -21.40 -13.56 4.77
C LYS A 105 -21.44 -12.77 6.09
N ARG A 106 -20.52 -13.05 6.99
CA ARG A 106 -20.34 -12.33 8.28
C ARG A 106 -19.12 -11.43 8.25
N LYS A 107 -19.04 -10.52 9.20
CA LYS A 107 -17.84 -9.71 9.43
C LYS A 107 -16.86 -10.48 10.33
N VAL A 108 -15.57 -10.25 10.11
CA VAL A 108 -14.53 -10.67 11.05
C VAL A 108 -14.45 -9.64 12.17
N ASP A 109 -14.56 -10.09 13.42
CA ASP A 109 -14.48 -9.19 14.57
C ASP A 109 -13.05 -8.72 14.82
N ALA A 110 -12.07 -9.63 14.77
CA ALA A 110 -10.66 -9.34 14.91
C ALA A 110 -9.80 -10.43 14.29
N PHE A 111 -8.67 -10.04 13.71
CA PHE A 111 -7.63 -10.96 13.27
C PHE A 111 -6.61 -11.18 14.38
N LEU A 112 -6.10 -12.40 14.49
CA LEU A 112 -5.23 -12.84 15.58
C LEU A 112 -3.74 -12.60 15.35
N ASN A 113 -3.35 -12.21 14.12
CA ASN A 113 -1.95 -12.04 13.71
C ASN A 113 -1.13 -13.36 13.85
N LYS A 114 -1.73 -14.49 13.48
CA LYS A 114 -1.14 -15.84 13.58
C LYS A 114 -1.36 -16.63 12.30
#